data_71c15beae32520a6f880f3a7ccaf576f
#
_entry.id   71c15beae32520a6f880f3a7ccaf576f
#
_cell.length_a   1.000
_cell.length_b   1.000
_cell.length_c   1.000
_cell.angle_alpha   90.00
_cell.angle_beta   90.00
_cell.angle_gamma   90.00
#
_symmetry.space_group_name_H-M   'P 1'
#
loop_
_entity.id
_entity.type
_entity.pdbx_description
1 polymer ?
#
loop_
_entity_poly.entity_id
_entity_poly.type
_entity_poly.pdbx_seq_one_letter_code
_entity_poly.pdbx_strand_id
1 'polypeptide(L)'
;VKIIGKFADMPNVVSTEILDTTSIYKPYDPDGIFYSGRNQVLYFTTRKFKENENYQLVIERNDGEVITSNVRTISGSNIRTPMYTISFESSSTNYIKWTPKDINERAAFYEVTGYFHYKQLNPGETDTISYTIEWPMGSGTGDDLWNSGKREMSISYTPNSFYNRLSSDKNIMYNSPSYVQRFV
;
A
#
# COMPACT_ATOMS: atom_id res chain seq x y z
N VAL A 1 -18.20 6.40 15.53
CA VAL A 1 -18.07 6.03 14.11
C VAL A 1 -18.19 4.51 13.98
N LYS A 2 -18.93 4.05 12.99
CA LYS A 2 -19.15 2.63 12.76
C LYS A 2 -19.18 2.29 11.27
N ILE A 3 -18.89 1.04 10.94
CA ILE A 3 -19.03 0.47 9.60
C ILE A 3 -20.05 -0.67 9.64
N ILE A 4 -20.96 -0.65 8.68
CA ILE A 4 -22.00 -1.68 8.51
C ILE A 4 -21.71 -2.43 7.21
N GLY A 5 -21.64 -3.76 7.26
CA GLY A 5 -21.38 -4.61 6.11
C GLY A 5 -21.12 -6.06 6.46
N LYS A 6 -20.69 -6.85 5.47
CA LYS A 6 -20.31 -8.24 5.69
C LYS A 6 -18.78 -8.35 5.76
N PHE A 7 -18.26 -8.80 6.87
CA PHE A 7 -16.83 -8.95 7.09
C PHE A 7 -16.35 -10.39 6.79
N ALA A 8 -15.04 -10.53 6.60
CA ALA A 8 -14.46 -11.81 6.19
C ALA A 8 -14.64 -12.94 7.22
N ASP A 9 -14.72 -12.60 8.50
CA ASP A 9 -14.95 -13.54 9.62
C ASP A 9 -16.43 -13.96 9.77
N MET A 10 -17.38 -13.14 9.24
CA MET A 10 -18.81 -13.44 9.20
C MET A 10 -19.41 -13.15 7.81
N PRO A 11 -19.03 -13.93 6.78
CA PRO A 11 -19.28 -13.56 5.39
C PRO A 11 -20.74 -13.60 4.96
N ASN A 12 -21.62 -14.21 5.72
CA ASN A 12 -23.04 -14.37 5.38
C ASN A 12 -23.97 -13.46 6.20
N VAL A 13 -23.41 -12.67 7.13
CA VAL A 13 -24.19 -11.82 8.04
C VAL A 13 -23.75 -10.37 7.89
N VAL A 14 -24.70 -9.46 7.69
CA VAL A 14 -24.46 -8.04 7.82
C VAL A 14 -24.27 -7.71 9.30
N SER A 15 -23.16 -7.14 9.65
CA SER A 15 -22.83 -6.78 11.02
C SER A 15 -22.34 -5.34 11.12
N THR A 16 -22.36 -4.80 12.33
CA THR A 16 -21.87 -3.47 12.64
C THR A 16 -20.54 -3.59 13.36
N GLU A 17 -19.54 -2.88 12.87
CA GLU A 17 -18.24 -2.72 13.50
C GLU A 17 -18.13 -1.31 14.04
N ILE A 18 -17.91 -1.16 15.33
CA ILE A 18 -17.60 0.13 15.96
C ILE A 18 -16.09 0.32 15.85
N LEU A 19 -15.67 1.44 15.26
CA LEU A 19 -14.27 1.72 15.02
C LEU A 19 -13.57 2.13 16.33
N ASP A 20 -12.41 1.56 16.56
CA ASP A 20 -11.48 2.00 17.58
C ASP A 20 -10.87 3.36 17.23
N THR A 21 -10.28 4.02 18.21
CA THR A 21 -9.66 5.32 18.03
C THR A 21 -8.20 5.31 18.41
N THR A 22 -7.40 6.04 17.64
CA THR A 22 -6.02 6.38 17.99
C THR A 22 -5.78 7.85 17.70
N SER A 23 -4.71 8.41 18.21
CA SER A 23 -4.35 9.80 17.92
C SER A 23 -2.98 9.86 17.27
N ILE A 24 -2.85 10.73 16.26
CA ILE A 24 -1.57 11.08 15.67
C ILE A 24 -1.32 12.56 15.85
N TYR A 25 -0.06 12.91 16.09
CA TYR A 25 0.38 14.30 16.06
C TYR A 25 0.73 14.68 14.63
N LYS A 26 0.05 15.69 14.08
CA LYS A 26 0.46 16.32 12.83
C LYS A 26 1.31 17.54 13.13
N PRO A 27 2.56 17.61 12.62
CA PRO A 27 3.36 18.82 12.71
C PRO A 27 2.65 19.98 12.02
N TYR A 28 2.92 21.19 12.48
CA TYR A 28 2.38 22.40 11.88
C TYR A 28 2.87 22.52 10.42
N ASP A 29 1.92 22.68 9.51
CA ASP A 29 2.17 22.98 8.10
C ASP A 29 1.54 24.35 7.80
N PRO A 30 2.35 25.41 7.63
CA PRO A 30 1.84 26.76 7.40
C PRO A 30 1.07 26.89 6.08
N ASP A 31 1.37 26.04 5.10
CA ASP A 31 0.75 26.03 3.77
C ASP A 31 -0.42 25.01 3.68
N GLY A 32 -0.67 24.27 4.75
CA GLY A 32 -1.71 23.26 4.81
C GLY A 32 -3.11 23.86 4.92
N ILE A 33 -4.04 23.33 4.10
CA ILE A 33 -5.48 23.71 4.11
C ILE A 33 -6.13 23.33 5.45
N PHE A 34 -5.63 22.27 6.09
CA PHE A 34 -6.13 21.79 7.38
C PHE A 34 -5.15 22.18 8.48
N TYR A 35 -5.68 22.85 9.53
CA TYR A 35 -4.89 23.24 10.68
C TYR A 35 -4.20 22.04 11.31
N SER A 36 -2.86 22.02 11.26
CA SER A 36 -1.97 21.02 11.83
C SER A 36 -1.37 21.55 13.15
N GLY A 37 -0.83 20.66 13.97
CA GLY A 37 -0.24 20.99 15.26
C GLY A 37 -1.11 20.58 16.44
N ARG A 38 -2.16 19.78 16.21
CA ARG A 38 -2.96 19.14 17.25
C ARG A 38 -2.99 17.63 17.04
N ASN A 39 -3.23 16.89 18.11
CA ASN A 39 -3.54 15.48 18.03
C ASN A 39 -4.82 15.30 17.19
N GLN A 40 -4.70 14.56 16.11
CA GLN A 40 -5.85 14.17 15.29
C GLN A 40 -6.30 12.78 15.68
N VAL A 41 -7.59 12.64 15.93
CA VAL A 41 -8.20 11.36 16.20
C VAL A 41 -8.41 10.63 14.87
N LEU A 42 -7.85 9.43 14.76
CA LEU A 42 -8.10 8.52 13.66
C LEU A 42 -9.00 7.38 14.14
N TYR A 43 -9.89 6.96 13.26
CA TYR A 43 -10.73 5.79 13.48
C TYR A 43 -10.19 4.61 12.67
N PHE A 44 -10.08 3.44 13.28
CA PHE A 44 -9.53 2.27 12.61
C PHE A 44 -10.25 0.99 13.06
N THR A 45 -10.10 -0.07 12.26
CA THR A 45 -10.48 -1.43 12.60
C THR A 45 -9.43 -2.41 12.11
N THR A 46 -9.24 -3.49 12.82
CA THR A 46 -8.42 -4.63 12.40
C THR A 46 -9.25 -5.71 11.69
N ARG A 47 -10.55 -5.52 11.62
CA ARG A 47 -11.47 -6.46 10.98
C ARG A 47 -11.31 -6.45 9.48
N LYS A 48 -11.19 -7.63 8.87
CA LYS A 48 -11.00 -7.76 7.43
C LYS A 48 -12.31 -7.59 6.68
N PHE A 49 -12.30 -6.71 5.70
CA PHE A 49 -13.38 -6.53 4.75
C PHE A 49 -13.48 -7.74 3.80
N LYS A 50 -14.70 -8.10 3.43
CA LYS A 50 -14.95 -9.09 2.40
C LYS A 50 -14.90 -8.43 1.01
N GLU A 51 -14.35 -9.13 0.03
CA GLU A 51 -14.30 -8.67 -1.37
C GLU A 51 -15.72 -8.60 -1.96
N ASN A 52 -15.97 -7.67 -2.87
CA ASN A 52 -17.21 -7.47 -3.62
C ASN A 52 -18.47 -7.22 -2.76
N GLU A 53 -18.30 -6.62 -1.61
CA GLU A 53 -19.40 -6.31 -0.69
C GLU A 53 -19.56 -4.80 -0.51
N ASN A 54 -20.78 -4.40 -0.19
CA ASN A 54 -21.10 -3.01 0.11
C ASN A 54 -20.92 -2.73 1.60
N TYR A 55 -20.30 -1.59 1.89
CA TYR A 55 -20.11 -1.10 3.25
C TYR A 55 -20.65 0.31 3.37
N GLN A 56 -21.25 0.60 4.51
CA GLN A 56 -21.70 1.91 4.89
C GLN A 56 -20.88 2.41 6.07
N LEU A 57 -20.19 3.53 5.89
CA LEU A 57 -19.61 4.30 6.98
C LEU A 57 -20.70 5.19 7.59
N VAL A 58 -20.83 5.15 8.90
CA VAL A 58 -21.79 5.98 9.63
C VAL A 58 -21.05 6.75 10.72
N ILE A 59 -21.18 8.06 10.69
CA ILE A 59 -20.62 8.98 11.68
C ILE A 59 -21.79 9.66 12.38
N GLU A 60 -21.95 9.36 13.66
CA GLU A 60 -22.94 10.00 14.53
C GLU A 60 -22.22 11.10 15.31
N ARG A 61 -22.66 12.34 15.14
CA ARG A 61 -22.12 13.49 15.83
C ARG A 61 -22.84 13.73 17.16
N ASN A 62 -22.17 14.43 18.07
CA ASN A 62 -22.73 14.74 19.40
C ASN A 62 -23.96 15.63 19.34
N ASP A 63 -24.16 16.37 18.24
CA ASP A 63 -25.35 17.21 17.99
C ASP A 63 -26.54 16.40 17.43
N GLY A 64 -26.38 15.10 17.25
CA GLY A 64 -27.39 14.19 16.71
C GLY A 64 -27.39 14.09 15.18
N GLU A 65 -26.53 14.84 14.49
CA GLU A 65 -26.41 14.70 13.05
C GLU A 65 -25.74 13.37 12.68
N VAL A 66 -26.25 12.74 11.63
CA VAL A 66 -25.71 11.46 11.10
C VAL A 66 -25.23 11.68 9.68
N ILE A 67 -23.94 11.42 9.47
CA ILE A 67 -23.29 11.46 8.15
C ILE A 67 -23.06 10.01 7.71
N THR A 68 -23.43 9.70 6.47
CA THR A 68 -23.23 8.36 5.90
C THR A 68 -22.49 8.43 4.57
N SER A 69 -21.69 7.43 4.30
CA SER A 69 -21.05 7.20 3.01
C SER A 69 -21.07 5.71 2.69
N ASN A 70 -21.29 5.38 1.41
CA ASN A 70 -21.31 4.00 0.95
C ASN A 70 -20.11 3.75 0.03
N VAL A 71 -19.52 2.57 0.18
CA VAL A 71 -18.43 2.10 -0.68
C VAL A 71 -18.62 0.62 -0.95
N ARG A 72 -18.26 0.19 -2.16
CA ARG A 72 -18.15 -1.21 -2.50
C ARG A 72 -16.67 -1.59 -2.56
N THR A 73 -16.33 -2.69 -1.88
CA THR A 73 -14.99 -3.26 -1.99
C THR A 73 -14.83 -3.94 -3.34
N ILE A 74 -13.65 -3.76 -3.94
CA ILE A 74 -13.29 -4.46 -5.18
C ILE A 74 -12.84 -5.89 -4.90
N SER A 75 -12.87 -6.73 -5.92
CA SER A 75 -12.22 -8.03 -5.86
C SER A 75 -10.69 -7.87 -5.86
N GLY A 76 -10.01 -8.84 -5.27
CA GLY A 76 -8.54 -8.88 -5.29
C GLY A 76 -7.98 -9.07 -6.69
N SER A 77 -6.66 -9.10 -6.77
CA SER A 77 -5.94 -9.28 -8.03
C SER A 77 -4.96 -10.44 -7.91
N ASN A 78 -4.70 -11.11 -9.03
CA ASN A 78 -3.70 -12.16 -9.13
C ASN A 78 -2.48 -11.63 -9.87
N ILE A 79 -1.33 -11.56 -9.21
CA ILE A 79 -0.06 -11.20 -9.84
C ILE A 79 0.34 -12.32 -10.79
N ARG A 80 0.69 -11.96 -12.02
CA ARG A 80 1.15 -12.88 -13.08
C ARG A 80 2.64 -12.77 -13.33
N THR A 81 3.18 -11.57 -13.23
CA THR A 81 4.59 -11.30 -13.44
C THR A 81 5.04 -10.22 -12.45
N PRO A 82 6.17 -10.40 -11.76
CA PRO A 82 6.99 -11.61 -11.72
C PRO A 82 6.32 -12.73 -10.92
N MET A 83 6.57 -13.99 -11.28
CA MET A 83 6.03 -15.11 -10.50
C MET A 83 6.84 -15.40 -9.23
N TYR A 84 8.17 -15.27 -9.31
CA TYR A 84 9.07 -15.64 -8.19
C TYR A 84 10.18 -14.63 -7.92
N THR A 85 10.73 -14.01 -8.94
CA THR A 85 11.90 -13.12 -8.81
C THR A 85 11.74 -11.86 -9.64
N ILE A 86 12.27 -10.75 -9.10
CA ILE A 86 12.45 -9.50 -9.83
C ILE A 86 13.91 -9.45 -10.25
N SER A 87 14.19 -9.27 -11.54
CA SER A 87 15.55 -9.09 -12.03
C SER A 87 15.99 -7.64 -11.89
N PHE A 88 17.19 -7.46 -11.38
CA PHE A 88 17.86 -6.17 -11.26
C PHE A 88 19.06 -6.01 -12.21
N GLU A 89 19.37 -7.05 -13.00
CA GLU A 89 20.58 -7.11 -13.82
C GLU A 89 20.44 -6.41 -15.18
N SER A 90 19.22 -6.08 -15.58
CA SER A 90 18.97 -5.54 -16.91
C SER A 90 18.65 -4.05 -16.86
N SER A 91 19.23 -3.29 -17.80
CA SER A 91 18.80 -1.93 -18.12
C SER A 91 17.47 -1.89 -18.91
N SER A 92 16.92 -3.05 -19.27
CA SER A 92 15.69 -3.15 -20.03
C SER A 92 14.47 -2.84 -19.14
N THR A 93 13.40 -2.41 -19.80
CA THR A 93 12.12 -2.22 -19.16
C THR A 93 11.50 -3.57 -18.78
N ASN A 94 11.18 -3.73 -17.50
CA ASN A 94 10.48 -4.88 -16.96
C ASN A 94 9.03 -4.50 -16.63
N TYR A 95 8.19 -5.50 -16.34
CA TYR A 95 6.78 -5.28 -16.09
C TYR A 95 6.30 -6.03 -14.85
N ILE A 96 5.50 -5.35 -14.04
CA ILE A 96 4.59 -5.99 -13.10
C ILE A 96 3.25 -6.16 -13.80
N LYS A 97 2.75 -7.39 -13.83
CA LYS A 97 1.47 -7.73 -14.49
C LYS A 97 0.56 -8.45 -13.53
N TRP A 98 -0.71 -8.10 -13.59
CA TRP A 98 -1.74 -8.75 -12.77
C TRP A 98 -3.07 -8.82 -13.52
N THR A 99 -3.94 -9.68 -13.03
CA THR A 99 -5.32 -9.78 -13.52
C THR A 99 -6.26 -9.52 -12.34
N PRO A 100 -7.23 -8.60 -12.46
CA PRO A 100 -8.31 -8.51 -11.48
C PRO A 100 -9.05 -9.84 -11.40
N LYS A 101 -9.47 -10.27 -10.22
CA LYS A 101 -10.29 -11.49 -10.07
C LYS A 101 -11.61 -11.35 -10.80
N ASP A 102 -12.21 -10.16 -10.75
CA ASP A 102 -13.35 -9.80 -11.58
C ASP A 102 -12.91 -8.78 -12.63
N ILE A 103 -12.93 -9.21 -13.87
CA ILE A 103 -12.47 -8.40 -15.01
C ILE A 103 -13.41 -7.21 -15.31
N ASN A 104 -14.65 -7.29 -14.88
CA ASN A 104 -15.65 -6.23 -15.06
C ASN A 104 -15.64 -5.22 -13.92
N GLU A 105 -14.95 -5.51 -12.82
CA GLU A 105 -14.87 -4.68 -11.63
C GLU A 105 -13.44 -4.23 -11.34
N ARG A 106 -12.88 -3.44 -12.27
CA ARG A 106 -11.57 -2.85 -12.07
C ARG A 106 -11.64 -1.68 -11.09
N ALA A 107 -10.58 -1.51 -10.29
CA ALA A 107 -10.43 -0.30 -9.49
C ALA A 107 -10.25 0.92 -10.40
N ALA A 108 -10.72 2.08 -9.95
CA ALA A 108 -10.51 3.33 -10.67
C ALA A 108 -9.02 3.71 -10.75
N PHE A 109 -8.26 3.33 -9.74
CA PHE A 109 -6.83 3.63 -9.64
C PHE A 109 -6.06 2.47 -9.01
N TYR A 110 -4.85 2.23 -9.50
CA TYR A 110 -3.88 1.26 -8.99
C TYR A 110 -2.56 1.94 -8.69
N GLU A 111 -1.95 1.49 -7.62
CA GLU A 111 -0.58 1.83 -7.25
C GLU A 111 0.19 0.54 -6.97
N VAL A 112 1.41 0.45 -7.48
CA VAL A 112 2.29 -0.69 -7.25
C VAL A 112 3.51 -0.22 -6.50
N THR A 113 3.70 -0.76 -5.31
CA THR A 113 4.83 -0.47 -4.45
C THR A 113 5.56 -1.76 -4.10
N GLY A 114 6.86 -1.80 -4.32
CA GLY A 114 7.74 -2.87 -3.87
C GLY A 114 8.27 -2.56 -2.46
N TYR A 115 8.30 -3.56 -1.59
CA TYR A 115 8.94 -3.46 -0.29
C TYR A 115 10.18 -4.34 -0.29
N PHE A 116 11.34 -3.71 -0.19
CA PHE A 116 12.61 -4.42 -0.16
C PHE A 116 13.11 -4.51 1.28
N HIS A 117 13.10 -5.72 1.82
CA HIS A 117 13.57 -6.01 3.16
C HIS A 117 15.03 -6.45 3.11
N TYR A 118 15.89 -5.84 3.93
CA TYR A 118 17.29 -6.21 4.02
C TYR A 118 17.80 -6.13 5.46
N LYS A 119 18.91 -6.83 5.70
CA LYS A 119 19.63 -6.76 6.98
C LYS A 119 21.00 -6.15 6.74
N GLN A 120 21.39 -5.25 7.60
CA GLN A 120 22.65 -4.56 7.54
C GLN A 120 23.43 -4.76 8.83
N LEU A 121 24.72 -5.09 8.70
CA LEU A 121 25.69 -5.09 9.80
C LEU A 121 26.44 -3.77 9.75
N ASN A 122 26.29 -2.94 10.76
CA ASN A 122 27.03 -1.67 10.82
C ASN A 122 28.45 -1.88 11.34
N PRO A 123 29.40 -1.02 10.94
CA PRO A 123 30.77 -1.11 11.44
C PRO A 123 30.84 -1.06 12.97
N GLY A 124 31.51 -2.06 13.58
CA GLY A 124 31.67 -2.17 15.03
C GLY A 124 30.51 -2.84 15.77
N GLU A 125 29.44 -3.22 15.08
CA GLU A 125 28.35 -4.00 15.65
C GLU A 125 28.51 -5.50 15.37
N THR A 126 27.95 -6.34 16.23
CA THR A 126 27.94 -7.81 16.09
C THR A 126 26.60 -8.30 15.52
N ASP A 127 25.56 -7.52 15.67
CA ASP A 127 24.21 -7.86 15.28
C ASP A 127 23.75 -7.08 14.05
N THR A 128 22.95 -7.72 13.22
CA THR A 128 22.37 -7.07 12.05
C THR A 128 21.08 -6.34 12.41
N ILE A 129 20.88 -5.18 11.80
CA ILE A 129 19.65 -4.39 11.91
C ILE A 129 18.81 -4.62 10.64
N SER A 130 17.51 -4.84 10.81
CA SER A 130 16.57 -5.01 9.70
C SER A 130 16.02 -3.66 9.24
N TYR A 131 15.99 -3.46 7.93
CA TYR A 131 15.45 -2.27 7.28
C TYR A 131 14.47 -2.66 6.17
N THR A 132 13.64 -1.71 5.80
CA THR A 132 12.71 -1.84 4.66
C THR A 132 12.79 -0.58 3.82
N ILE A 133 13.01 -0.77 2.53
CA ILE A 133 12.93 0.30 1.54
C ILE A 133 11.61 0.17 0.81
N GLU A 134 10.85 1.23 0.81
CA GLU A 134 9.66 1.37 0.01
C GLU A 134 10.04 1.91 -1.38
N TRP A 135 9.69 1.15 -2.39
CA TRP A 135 9.99 1.46 -3.79
C TRP A 135 8.69 1.63 -4.58
N PRO A 136 8.24 2.88 -4.81
CA PRO A 136 7.12 3.16 -5.69
C PRO A 136 7.47 2.78 -7.13
N MET A 137 6.81 1.77 -7.68
CA MET A 137 7.12 1.24 -9.01
C MET A 137 6.28 1.93 -10.10
N GLY A 138 5.11 2.43 -9.73
CA GLY A 138 4.24 3.20 -10.61
C GLY A 138 2.77 3.12 -10.21
N SER A 139 1.98 3.94 -10.87
CA SER A 139 0.54 4.03 -10.64
C SER A 139 -0.18 4.40 -11.94
N GLY A 140 -1.50 4.23 -11.97
CA GLY A 140 -2.33 4.63 -13.08
C GLY A 140 -3.79 4.31 -12.89
N THR A 141 -4.65 4.85 -13.76
CA THR A 141 -6.07 4.52 -13.75
C THR A 141 -6.30 3.09 -14.25
N GLY A 142 -7.41 2.50 -13.86
CA GLY A 142 -7.77 1.16 -14.30
C GLY A 142 -7.88 1.04 -15.82
N ASP A 143 -8.30 2.11 -16.49
CA ASP A 143 -8.43 2.12 -17.95
C ASP A 143 -7.07 2.27 -18.66
N ASP A 144 -6.18 3.13 -18.15
CA ASP A 144 -4.85 3.34 -18.73
C ASP A 144 -3.96 2.09 -18.62
N LEU A 145 -4.10 1.35 -17.53
CA LEU A 145 -3.27 0.17 -17.27
C LEU A 145 -3.84 -1.11 -17.92
N TRP A 146 -5.09 -1.06 -18.39
CA TRP A 146 -5.76 -2.24 -18.92
C TRP A 146 -5.35 -2.57 -20.35
N ASN A 147 -4.85 -3.78 -20.56
CA ASN A 147 -4.64 -4.35 -21.88
C ASN A 147 -5.77 -5.32 -22.23
N SER A 148 -6.71 -4.87 -23.04
CA SER A 148 -7.89 -5.64 -23.43
C SER A 148 -7.54 -6.92 -24.22
N GLY A 149 -6.52 -6.88 -25.07
CA GLY A 149 -6.08 -8.02 -25.87
C GLY A 149 -5.49 -9.15 -25.03
N LYS A 150 -4.82 -8.82 -23.92
CA LYS A 150 -4.22 -9.78 -22.99
C LYS A 150 -5.04 -10.01 -21.73
N ARG A 151 -6.09 -9.20 -21.51
CA ARG A 151 -6.94 -9.22 -20.32
C ARG A 151 -6.14 -9.12 -19.03
N GLU A 152 -5.14 -8.25 -19.01
CA GLU A 152 -4.23 -8.01 -17.89
C GLU A 152 -3.97 -6.52 -17.68
N MET A 153 -3.60 -6.19 -16.47
CA MET A 153 -3.05 -4.87 -16.09
C MET A 153 -1.53 -4.96 -16.13
N SER A 154 -0.86 -3.85 -16.42
CA SER A 154 0.60 -3.81 -16.39
C SER A 154 1.16 -2.44 -16.01
N ILE A 155 2.22 -2.45 -15.22
CA ILE A 155 3.08 -1.28 -14.96
C ILE A 155 4.50 -1.66 -15.34
N SER A 156 5.18 -0.76 -16.04
CA SER A 156 6.59 -0.92 -16.38
C SER A 156 7.48 -0.31 -15.32
N TYR A 157 8.63 -0.95 -15.07
CA TYR A 157 9.68 -0.42 -14.22
C TYR A 157 11.06 -0.68 -14.84
N THR A 158 12.05 0.10 -14.41
CA THR A 158 13.46 -0.12 -14.73
C THR A 158 14.25 -0.42 -13.46
N PRO A 159 15.25 -1.30 -13.47
CA PRO A 159 16.12 -1.53 -12.32
C PRO A 159 16.79 -0.24 -11.81
N ASN A 160 17.09 0.71 -12.70
CA ASN A 160 17.65 2.00 -12.32
C ASN A 160 16.75 2.77 -11.34
N SER A 161 15.45 2.66 -11.45
CA SER A 161 14.53 3.31 -10.49
C SER A 161 14.70 2.77 -9.07
N PHE A 162 14.95 1.47 -8.93
CA PHE A 162 15.28 0.85 -7.65
C PHE A 162 16.66 1.31 -7.14
N TYR A 163 17.69 1.30 -8.00
CA TYR A 163 19.03 1.74 -7.60
C TYR A 163 19.06 3.20 -7.18
N ASN A 164 18.31 4.07 -7.84
CA ASN A 164 18.15 5.46 -7.44
C ASN A 164 17.49 5.57 -6.06
N ARG A 165 16.45 4.75 -5.81
CA ARG A 165 15.79 4.71 -4.51
C ARG A 165 16.72 4.19 -3.42
N LEU A 166 17.49 3.14 -3.73
CA LEU A 166 18.48 2.57 -2.83
C LEU A 166 19.57 3.61 -2.48
N SER A 167 20.10 4.33 -3.48
CA SER A 167 21.13 5.36 -3.29
C SER A 167 20.66 6.55 -2.46
N SER A 168 19.36 6.82 -2.46
CA SER A 168 18.77 7.93 -1.70
C SER A 168 18.44 7.56 -0.25
N ASP A 169 18.52 6.28 0.12
CA ASP A 169 18.19 5.82 1.48
C ASP A 169 19.39 6.10 2.41
N LYS A 170 19.14 6.95 3.40
CA LYS A 170 20.15 7.38 4.38
C LYS A 170 20.66 6.27 5.31
N ASN A 171 19.95 5.14 5.38
CA ASN A 171 20.33 4.02 6.22
C ASN A 171 21.34 3.10 5.53
N ILE A 172 21.52 3.23 4.21
CA ILE A 172 22.44 2.39 3.45
C ILE A 172 23.84 3.01 3.45
N MET A 173 24.81 2.25 3.92
CA MET A 173 26.20 2.66 3.97
C MET A 173 26.96 2.13 2.74
N TYR A 174 27.10 2.94 1.70
CA TYR A 174 27.75 2.53 0.45
C TYR A 174 29.29 2.53 0.49
N ASN A 175 29.90 3.30 1.37
CA ASN A 175 31.32 3.71 1.20
C ASN A 175 32.29 3.16 2.27
N SER A 176 31.93 2.12 2.99
CA SER A 176 32.90 1.48 3.91
C SER A 176 33.60 0.32 3.20
N PRO A 177 34.94 0.34 3.05
CA PRO A 177 35.66 -0.75 2.40
C PRO A 177 35.61 -2.09 3.15
N SER A 178 35.14 -2.11 4.39
CA SER A 178 34.89 -3.31 5.21
C SER A 178 33.45 -3.80 5.18
N TYR A 179 32.62 -3.27 4.29
CA TYR A 179 31.18 -3.49 4.31
C TYR A 179 30.74 -4.47 3.23
N VAL A 180 30.15 -5.59 3.62
CA VAL A 180 29.51 -6.53 2.70
C VAL A 180 27.99 -6.47 2.92
N GLN A 181 27.26 -5.87 1.99
CA GLN A 181 25.81 -5.93 1.96
C GLN A 181 25.37 -7.31 1.46
N ARG A 182 24.57 -8.02 2.23
CA ARG A 182 23.85 -9.20 1.78
C ARG A 182 22.36 -8.88 1.74
N PHE A 183 21.81 -8.88 0.54
CA PHE A 183 20.39 -8.81 0.33
C PHE A 183 19.80 -10.23 0.44
N VAL A 184 18.73 -10.37 1.21
CA VAL A 184 18.03 -11.66 1.40
C VAL A 184 16.60 -11.49 0.90
#